data_e905ce889a61755cfd2fb995d9505df3
#
_entry.id   e905ce889a61755cfd2fb995d9505df3
#
_cell.length_a   1.000
_cell.length_b   1.000
_cell.length_c   1.000
_cell.angle_alpha   90.00
_cell.angle_beta   90.00
_cell.angle_gamma   90.00
#
_symmetry.space_group_name_H-M   'P 1'
#
loop_
_entity.id
_entity.type
_entity.pdbx_description
1 polymer ?
#
loop_
_entity_poly.entity_id
_entity_poly.type
_entity_poly.pdbx_seq_one_letter_code
_entity_poly.pdbx_strand_id
1 'polypeptide(L)'
;RRRWGMYIGDNSNANVLLREIIDNSGDEISAGYGDSILVSGDFNGFCFVADNGRGIPIAMSPDKPGSTQAYLSISELHSGSKFSNTEVSRVGMNGVGSSATNFLSEEYWLLSRIGEHNYNKSIPDVEKVWNNAGPRSKGDLYYFVKCVKGEKVLESAGRLGDIEKLMFKGIKDYQTVPRDLSTIVFFKPDPEIFESTKAEVPITNLQYFLMIQEKFYNRKVSVFVDGKKINNTFKPFKYELVRNITPKDDSFNKQVGIYVTFEVDPKLGNKVEMGSVNGLDVNQGQHITIAESCFKTALKDKYKIKHEYLLNGLRVCVILLAGEVMFDSQTKTRLKSITKVKVTDFGDVVKDMEKIMKKNSDYWDLHVSKLNKLAESMKDIGAAELAEKMMDGASGVGLYRSKNDLVPGFAEATGKDRMACELFITEGLSASGSLVTARPDTTKIAVLPLRGKILNVTNASAKRAMESQTIYSIFKVIGLGLDVNNVTKDCNTIEEAIEIIKQKSRYGKIVIAVDADGLNS
;
A
#
# COMPACT_ATOMS: atom_id res chain seq x y z
N ARG A 1 18.14 -7.19 -14.33
CA ARG A 1 18.85 -5.97 -13.95
C ARG A 1 18.56 -4.79 -14.89
N ARG A 2 18.62 -4.94 -16.23
CA ARG A 2 18.41 -3.83 -17.21
C ARG A 2 17.00 -3.20 -17.17
N ARG A 3 15.99 -3.88 -16.69
CA ARG A 3 14.59 -3.41 -16.62
C ARG A 3 14.02 -3.53 -15.21
N TRP A 4 14.83 -3.18 -14.21
CA TRP A 4 14.45 -3.28 -12.80
C TRP A 4 13.15 -2.53 -12.46
N GLY A 5 12.91 -1.38 -13.09
CA GLY A 5 11.70 -0.58 -12.86
C GLY A 5 10.39 -1.32 -13.11
N MET A 6 10.38 -2.36 -13.95
CA MET A 6 9.18 -3.20 -14.17
C MET A 6 8.84 -4.07 -12.95
N TYR A 7 9.81 -4.36 -12.08
CA TYR A 7 9.65 -5.27 -10.95
C TYR A 7 9.51 -4.57 -9.61
N ILE A 8 10.24 -3.45 -9.43
CA ILE A 8 10.29 -2.74 -8.15
C ILE A 8 9.70 -1.33 -8.21
N GLY A 9 9.45 -0.79 -9.41
CA GLY A 9 8.84 0.53 -9.64
C GLY A 9 9.73 1.71 -9.32
N ASP A 10 10.45 1.70 -8.19
CA ASP A 10 11.29 2.77 -7.68
C ASP A 10 12.60 2.21 -7.13
N ASN A 11 13.70 2.95 -7.29
CA ASN A 11 15.04 2.59 -6.83
C ASN A 11 15.62 3.57 -5.79
N SER A 12 14.83 4.47 -5.27
CA SER A 12 15.26 5.43 -4.23
C SER A 12 15.81 4.73 -2.98
N ASN A 13 15.29 3.53 -2.69
CA ASN A 13 15.73 2.69 -1.58
C ASN A 13 15.44 1.20 -1.84
N ALA A 14 16.00 0.33 -1.00
CA ALA A 14 15.85 -1.12 -1.14
C ALA A 14 14.69 -1.73 -0.33
N ASN A 15 13.76 -0.93 0.20
CA ASN A 15 12.67 -1.39 1.07
C ASN A 15 11.79 -2.45 0.40
N VAL A 16 11.59 -2.34 -0.91
CA VAL A 16 10.80 -3.29 -1.69
C VAL A 16 11.42 -4.69 -1.65
N LEU A 17 12.75 -4.82 -1.72
CA LEU A 17 13.43 -6.12 -1.69
C LEU A 17 13.23 -6.81 -0.33
N LEU A 18 13.41 -6.05 0.77
CA LEU A 18 13.22 -6.57 2.11
C LEU A 18 11.77 -7.03 2.32
N ARG A 19 10.80 -6.24 1.84
CA ARG A 19 9.37 -6.58 1.92
C ARG A 19 9.06 -7.87 1.16
N GLU A 20 9.56 -8.07 -0.05
CA GLU A 20 9.31 -9.28 -0.84
C GLU A 20 9.80 -10.55 -0.12
N ILE A 21 10.91 -10.50 0.60
CA ILE A 21 11.39 -11.64 1.37
C ILE A 21 10.55 -11.83 2.65
N ILE A 22 10.16 -10.76 3.33
CA ILE A 22 9.23 -10.81 4.47
C ILE A 22 7.90 -11.44 4.06
N ASP A 23 7.35 -11.04 2.91
CA ASP A 23 6.09 -11.55 2.39
C ASP A 23 6.17 -13.08 2.12
N ASN A 24 7.31 -13.60 1.67
CA ASN A 24 7.51 -15.04 1.49
C ASN A 24 7.46 -15.80 2.82
N SER A 25 8.14 -15.30 3.86
CA SER A 25 8.07 -15.88 5.21
C SER A 25 6.65 -15.75 5.80
N GLY A 26 5.98 -14.63 5.56
CA GLY A 26 4.59 -14.41 5.96
C GLY A 26 3.61 -15.38 5.29
N ASP A 27 3.79 -15.67 4.01
CA ASP A 27 2.99 -16.65 3.27
C ASP A 27 3.19 -18.07 3.83
N GLU A 28 4.42 -18.45 4.20
CA GLU A 28 4.72 -19.76 4.79
C GLU A 28 4.03 -19.92 6.16
N ILE A 29 4.14 -18.92 7.02
CA ILE A 29 3.45 -18.89 8.32
C ILE A 29 1.92 -18.90 8.13
N SER A 30 1.39 -18.13 7.19
CA SER A 30 -0.05 -18.10 6.90
C SER A 30 -0.57 -19.43 6.37
N ALA A 31 0.26 -20.19 5.65
CA ALA A 31 -0.03 -21.55 5.23
C ALA A 31 -0.01 -22.57 6.40
N GLY A 32 0.37 -22.16 7.60
CA GLY A 32 0.34 -22.98 8.80
C GLY A 32 1.66 -23.62 9.17
N TYR A 33 2.73 -23.21 8.55
CA TYR A 33 4.05 -23.77 8.79
C TYR A 33 4.92 -22.77 9.57
N GLY A 34 5.29 -23.16 10.80
CA GLY A 34 6.03 -22.29 11.70
C GLY A 34 5.16 -21.22 12.39
N ASP A 35 5.81 -20.42 13.23
CA ASP A 35 5.17 -19.39 14.06
C ASP A 35 6.11 -18.21 14.38
N SER A 36 7.27 -18.14 13.73
CA SER A 36 8.26 -17.11 14.01
C SER A 36 8.91 -16.56 12.75
N ILE A 37 9.03 -15.22 12.69
CA ILE A 37 9.74 -14.48 11.65
C ILE A 37 10.74 -13.54 12.32
N LEU A 38 11.98 -13.53 11.82
CA LEU A 38 13.05 -12.63 12.25
C LEU A 38 13.42 -11.73 11.07
N VAL A 39 13.53 -10.44 11.34
CA VAL A 39 13.85 -9.43 10.30
C VAL A 39 14.89 -8.45 10.83
N SER A 40 15.84 -8.09 9.99
CA SER A 40 16.74 -6.96 10.23
C SER A 40 17.04 -6.22 8.93
N GLY A 41 17.06 -4.90 8.98
CA GLY A 41 17.54 -4.06 7.88
C GLY A 41 19.07 -4.02 7.80
N ASP A 42 19.75 -4.33 8.90
CA ASP A 42 21.22 -4.41 8.97
C ASP A 42 21.65 -5.49 9.96
N PHE A 43 21.95 -6.68 9.45
CA PHE A 43 22.52 -7.79 10.20
C PHE A 43 23.92 -8.09 9.69
N ASN A 44 24.94 -7.59 10.39
CA ASN A 44 26.33 -7.69 9.95
C ASN A 44 26.58 -7.13 8.54
N GLY A 45 25.87 -6.05 8.15
CA GLY A 45 25.94 -5.44 6.84
C GLY A 45 25.07 -6.07 5.77
N PHE A 46 24.15 -6.96 6.13
CA PHE A 46 23.15 -7.55 5.26
C PHE A 46 21.73 -7.19 5.70
N CYS A 47 20.79 -7.07 4.76
CA CYS A 47 19.40 -7.28 5.07
C CYS A 47 19.19 -8.77 5.39
N PHE A 48 18.39 -9.05 6.40
CA PHE A 48 18.18 -10.39 6.92
C PHE A 48 16.70 -10.67 7.16
N VAL A 49 16.23 -11.81 6.65
CA VAL A 49 14.90 -12.35 6.95
C VAL A 49 15.02 -13.84 7.17
N ALA A 50 14.38 -14.35 8.22
CA ALA A 50 14.33 -15.77 8.48
C ALA A 50 13.00 -16.20 9.10
N ASP A 51 12.63 -17.46 8.89
CA ASP A 51 11.46 -18.09 9.47
C ASP A 51 11.74 -19.52 9.95
N ASN A 52 10.86 -20.04 10.79
CA ASN A 52 10.90 -21.42 11.27
C ASN A 52 9.85 -22.32 10.57
N GLY A 53 9.50 -22.01 9.31
CA GLY A 53 8.59 -22.79 8.48
C GLY A 53 9.17 -24.15 8.05
N ARG A 54 8.78 -24.63 6.86
CA ARG A 54 9.24 -25.92 6.31
C ARG A 54 10.65 -25.87 5.72
N GLY A 55 11.18 -24.70 5.45
CA GLY A 55 12.34 -24.53 4.59
C GLY A 55 11.98 -24.61 3.09
N ILE A 56 12.97 -24.32 2.25
CA ILE A 56 12.81 -24.42 0.80
C ILE A 56 13.20 -25.82 0.33
N PRO A 57 12.47 -26.45 -0.61
CA PRO A 57 12.83 -27.74 -1.15
C PRO A 57 14.23 -27.74 -1.78
N ILE A 58 15.08 -28.69 -1.36
CA ILE A 58 16.46 -28.83 -1.84
C ILE A 58 16.63 -29.95 -2.87
N ALA A 59 15.54 -30.55 -3.36
CA ALA A 59 15.56 -31.59 -4.39
C ALA A 59 16.09 -31.06 -5.73
N MET A 60 16.67 -31.97 -6.52
CA MET A 60 16.95 -31.66 -7.94
C MET A 60 15.66 -31.41 -8.70
N SER A 61 15.67 -30.46 -9.60
CA SER A 61 14.51 -30.18 -10.43
C SER A 61 14.32 -31.27 -11.49
N PRO A 62 13.11 -31.83 -11.62
CA PRO A 62 12.82 -32.77 -12.71
C PRO A 62 12.83 -32.07 -14.08
N ASP A 63 12.45 -30.79 -14.14
CA ASP A 63 12.31 -30.03 -15.38
C ASP A 63 13.65 -29.43 -15.86
N LYS A 64 14.63 -29.26 -14.94
CA LYS A 64 15.94 -28.67 -15.21
C LYS A 64 17.07 -29.50 -14.57
N PRO A 65 17.52 -30.54 -15.25
CA PRO A 65 18.63 -31.38 -14.77
C PRO A 65 19.86 -30.55 -14.44
N GLY A 66 20.49 -30.82 -13.28
CA GLY A 66 21.66 -30.08 -12.79
C GLY A 66 21.35 -28.84 -11.96
N SER A 67 20.08 -28.50 -11.77
CA SER A 67 19.66 -27.38 -10.90
C SER A 67 18.78 -27.88 -9.76
N THR A 68 18.98 -27.33 -8.55
CA THR A 68 18.12 -27.62 -7.40
C THR A 68 16.87 -26.73 -7.42
N GLN A 69 15.78 -27.20 -6.81
CA GLN A 69 14.56 -26.40 -6.65
C GLN A 69 14.84 -25.14 -5.82
N ALA A 70 15.72 -25.20 -4.84
CA ALA A 70 16.13 -24.05 -4.05
C ALA A 70 16.81 -22.99 -4.90
N TYR A 71 17.75 -23.36 -5.78
CA TYR A 71 18.36 -22.40 -6.70
C TYR A 71 17.35 -21.83 -7.70
N LEU A 72 16.50 -22.67 -8.28
CA LEU A 72 15.47 -22.22 -9.24
C LEU A 72 14.48 -21.23 -8.61
N SER A 73 14.15 -21.39 -7.33
CA SER A 73 13.25 -20.47 -6.62
C SER A 73 13.76 -19.01 -6.54
N ILE A 74 15.08 -18.81 -6.70
CA ILE A 74 15.73 -17.50 -6.65
C ILE A 74 16.35 -17.06 -7.98
N SER A 75 16.39 -17.94 -8.99
CA SER A 75 17.01 -17.65 -10.27
C SER A 75 16.03 -17.55 -11.42
N GLU A 76 14.78 -17.98 -11.23
CA GLU A 76 13.75 -17.96 -12.27
C GLU A 76 12.54 -17.14 -11.85
N LEU A 77 12.02 -16.38 -12.81
CA LEU A 77 10.75 -15.67 -12.63
C LEU A 77 9.61 -16.69 -12.76
N HIS A 78 8.61 -16.58 -11.89
CA HIS A 78 7.43 -17.45 -11.87
C HIS A 78 7.68 -18.92 -11.46
N SER A 79 8.81 -19.23 -10.82
CA SER A 79 9.18 -20.60 -10.41
C SER A 79 8.59 -21.04 -9.05
N GLY A 80 7.81 -20.21 -8.40
CA GLY A 80 7.28 -20.50 -7.06
C GLY A 80 6.16 -21.54 -7.06
N SER A 81 6.13 -22.43 -6.04
CA SER A 81 5.04 -23.39 -5.76
C SER A 81 3.66 -22.74 -5.50
N LYS A 82 3.58 -21.42 -5.63
CA LYS A 82 2.39 -20.57 -5.39
C LYS A 82 1.31 -20.70 -6.45
N PHE A 83 1.55 -21.43 -7.54
CA PHE A 83 0.56 -21.68 -8.59
C PHE A 83 -0.42 -22.83 -8.28
N SER A 84 -0.24 -23.58 -7.19
CA SER A 84 -1.24 -24.56 -6.75
C SER A 84 -2.43 -23.85 -6.10
N ASN A 85 -3.65 -24.23 -6.50
CA ASN A 85 -4.94 -23.75 -5.98
C ASN A 85 -5.13 -24.07 -4.49
N THR A 86 -4.38 -23.44 -3.59
CA THR A 86 -4.59 -23.56 -2.14
C THR A 86 -5.44 -22.39 -1.65
N GLU A 87 -6.36 -22.68 -0.73
CA GLU A 87 -7.39 -21.77 -0.19
C GLU A 87 -6.85 -20.55 0.61
N VAL A 88 -5.53 -20.40 0.77
CA VAL A 88 -4.93 -19.36 1.61
C VAL A 88 -4.66 -18.10 0.77
N SER A 89 -5.12 -16.96 1.26
CA SER A 89 -4.77 -15.64 0.71
C SER A 89 -3.28 -15.39 0.84
N ARG A 90 -2.60 -15.12 -0.26
CA ARG A 90 -1.15 -14.91 -0.32
C ARG A 90 -0.83 -13.47 -0.71
N VAL A 91 0.22 -12.93 -0.13
CA VAL A 91 0.74 -11.60 -0.45
C VAL A 91 1.54 -11.63 -1.74
N GLY A 92 2.36 -12.67 -1.93
CA GLY A 92 3.21 -12.86 -3.10
C GLY A 92 2.46 -13.40 -4.31
N MET A 93 1.78 -12.54 -5.08
CA MET A 93 0.91 -12.95 -6.19
C MET A 93 1.65 -13.36 -7.46
N ASN A 94 2.86 -12.87 -7.72
CA ASN A 94 3.53 -12.99 -9.01
C ASN A 94 4.69 -13.99 -9.05
N GLY A 95 5.13 -14.54 -7.91
CA GLY A 95 6.24 -15.51 -7.85
C GLY A 95 7.60 -14.97 -8.33
N VAL A 96 7.80 -13.64 -8.26
CA VAL A 96 9.00 -12.97 -8.76
C VAL A 96 9.85 -12.34 -7.65
N GLY A 97 9.36 -12.23 -6.42
CA GLY A 97 9.99 -11.46 -5.35
C GLY A 97 11.40 -11.92 -4.99
N SER A 98 11.59 -13.22 -4.71
CA SER A 98 12.91 -13.77 -4.38
C SER A 98 13.89 -13.64 -5.53
N SER A 99 13.46 -13.91 -6.77
CA SER A 99 14.30 -13.79 -7.96
C SER A 99 14.66 -12.33 -8.23
N ALA A 100 13.72 -11.41 -8.09
CA ALA A 100 13.99 -9.98 -8.22
C ALA A 100 15.00 -9.51 -7.16
N THR A 101 14.83 -9.91 -5.89
CA THR A 101 15.77 -9.58 -4.81
C THR A 101 17.17 -10.12 -5.10
N ASN A 102 17.29 -11.39 -5.55
CA ASN A 102 18.57 -11.96 -5.95
C ASN A 102 19.23 -11.15 -7.09
N PHE A 103 18.50 -10.88 -8.18
CA PHE A 103 19.05 -10.15 -9.33
C PHE A 103 19.40 -8.69 -9.04
N LEU A 104 18.77 -8.07 -8.06
CA LEU A 104 18.98 -6.66 -7.70
C LEU A 104 19.89 -6.49 -6.48
N SER A 105 20.49 -7.58 -6.01
CA SER A 105 21.47 -7.58 -4.93
C SER A 105 22.89 -7.69 -5.45
N GLU A 106 23.84 -7.03 -4.76
CA GLU A 106 25.27 -7.23 -4.94
C GLU A 106 25.64 -8.66 -4.50
N GLU A 107 25.09 -9.09 -3.36
CA GLU A 107 25.32 -10.43 -2.79
C GLU A 107 24.00 -10.94 -2.19
N TYR A 108 23.68 -12.21 -2.45
CA TYR A 108 22.49 -12.88 -1.97
C TYR A 108 22.81 -14.29 -1.47
N TRP A 109 22.30 -14.64 -0.30
CA TRP A 109 22.42 -15.96 0.30
C TRP A 109 21.04 -16.49 0.65
N LEU A 110 20.80 -17.74 0.25
CA LEU A 110 19.65 -18.52 0.65
C LEU A 110 20.14 -19.72 1.42
N LEU A 111 19.66 -19.91 2.64
CA LEU A 111 19.91 -21.09 3.43
C LEU A 111 18.58 -21.80 3.71
N SER A 112 18.55 -23.12 3.52
CA SER A 112 17.42 -23.98 3.86
C SER A 112 17.89 -25.09 4.78
N ARG A 113 17.24 -25.22 5.96
CA ARG A 113 17.56 -26.24 6.94
C ARG A 113 17.31 -27.61 6.36
N ILE A 114 18.28 -28.53 6.55
CA ILE A 114 18.16 -29.91 6.11
C ILE A 114 17.46 -30.70 7.22
N GLY A 115 16.31 -31.29 6.90
CA GLY A 115 15.53 -32.15 7.76
C GLY A 115 15.11 -33.43 7.04
N GLU A 116 14.50 -34.37 7.75
CA GLU A 116 14.04 -35.63 7.15
C GLU A 116 13.02 -35.41 6.04
N HIS A 117 12.21 -34.32 6.14
CA HIS A 117 11.16 -33.98 5.19
C HIS A 117 11.67 -33.38 3.87
N ASN A 118 12.87 -32.75 3.84
CA ASN A 118 13.46 -32.15 2.65
C ASN A 118 14.85 -32.72 2.29
N TYR A 119 15.28 -33.74 3.00
CA TYR A 119 16.53 -34.43 2.71
C TYR A 119 16.49 -35.14 1.36
N ASN A 120 17.49 -34.92 0.52
CA ASN A 120 17.60 -35.56 -0.76
C ASN A 120 19.01 -36.11 -1.03
N LYS A 121 19.10 -37.43 -1.18
CA LYS A 121 20.35 -38.16 -1.46
C LYS A 121 20.96 -37.81 -2.83
N SER A 122 20.18 -37.28 -3.75
CA SER A 122 20.69 -36.93 -5.08
C SER A 122 21.59 -35.70 -5.12
N ILE A 123 21.75 -35.02 -3.97
CA ILE A 123 22.65 -33.87 -3.82
C ILE A 123 23.87 -34.33 -2.97
N PRO A 124 25.05 -34.55 -3.58
CA PRO A 124 26.19 -35.21 -2.91
C PRO A 124 26.66 -34.51 -1.64
N ASP A 125 26.69 -33.17 -1.64
CA ASP A 125 27.11 -32.42 -0.43
C ASP A 125 26.11 -32.55 0.70
N VAL A 126 24.81 -32.60 0.40
CA VAL A 126 23.73 -32.80 1.37
C VAL A 126 23.86 -34.20 1.99
N GLU A 127 24.03 -35.22 1.15
CA GLU A 127 24.22 -36.60 1.61
C GLU A 127 25.45 -36.75 2.50
N LYS A 128 26.58 -36.20 2.08
CA LYS A 128 27.84 -36.24 2.85
C LYS A 128 27.70 -35.59 4.22
N VAL A 129 27.13 -34.36 4.28
CA VAL A 129 26.97 -33.64 5.55
C VAL A 129 25.98 -34.34 6.46
N TRP A 130 24.86 -34.86 5.91
CA TRP A 130 23.85 -35.59 6.66
C TRP A 130 24.37 -36.89 7.27
N ASN A 131 25.10 -37.68 6.50
CA ASN A 131 25.63 -38.97 6.95
C ASN A 131 26.75 -38.81 7.99
N ASN A 132 27.52 -37.71 7.90
CA ASN A 132 28.60 -37.43 8.85
C ASN A 132 28.12 -36.73 10.13
N ALA A 133 26.86 -36.31 10.21
CA ALA A 133 26.32 -35.62 11.37
C ALA A 133 25.80 -36.61 12.41
N GLY A 134 26.23 -36.47 13.65
CA GLY A 134 25.60 -37.17 14.76
C GLY A 134 24.16 -36.72 15.00
N PRO A 135 23.32 -37.55 15.66
CA PRO A 135 21.88 -37.26 15.84
C PRO A 135 21.58 -35.88 16.44
N ARG A 136 22.39 -35.42 17.40
CA ARG A 136 22.20 -34.12 18.07
C ARG A 136 22.59 -32.91 17.21
N SER A 137 23.33 -33.12 16.13
CA SER A 137 23.84 -32.03 15.29
C SER A 137 23.11 -31.90 13.94
N LYS A 138 22.16 -32.79 13.64
CA LYS A 138 21.36 -32.73 12.42
C LYS A 138 20.47 -31.48 12.32
N GLY A 139 19.99 -30.96 13.45
CA GLY A 139 19.22 -29.75 13.51
C GLY A 139 19.95 -28.46 13.12
N ASP A 140 21.27 -28.49 12.95
CA ASP A 140 22.13 -27.35 12.62
C ASP A 140 22.72 -27.43 11.20
N LEU A 141 22.18 -28.32 10.38
CA LEU A 141 22.62 -28.53 9.01
C LEU A 141 21.76 -27.72 8.03
N TYR A 142 22.45 -27.02 7.15
CA TYR A 142 21.80 -26.20 6.11
C TYR A 142 22.41 -26.49 4.75
N TYR A 143 21.54 -26.53 3.76
CA TYR A 143 21.89 -26.37 2.38
C TYR A 143 21.87 -24.87 2.05
N PHE A 144 22.80 -24.39 1.24
CA PHE A 144 22.88 -22.98 0.92
C PHE A 144 23.29 -22.70 -0.52
N VAL A 145 22.79 -21.58 -1.03
CA VAL A 145 23.15 -21.01 -2.33
C VAL A 145 23.62 -19.58 -2.10
N LYS A 146 24.79 -19.26 -2.65
CA LYS A 146 25.29 -17.89 -2.74
C LYS A 146 25.24 -17.42 -4.18
N CYS A 147 24.69 -16.22 -4.40
CA CYS A 147 24.72 -15.52 -5.68
C CYS A 147 25.42 -14.15 -5.52
N VAL A 148 26.04 -13.71 -6.59
CA VAL A 148 26.62 -12.36 -6.72
C VAL A 148 26.00 -11.74 -7.99
N LYS A 149 25.34 -10.61 -7.83
CA LYS A 149 24.61 -9.92 -8.91
C LYS A 149 23.66 -10.83 -9.71
N GLY A 150 23.03 -11.79 -8.99
CA GLY A 150 22.09 -12.77 -9.56
C GLY A 150 22.74 -14.06 -10.08
N GLU A 151 24.05 -14.13 -10.22
CA GLU A 151 24.78 -15.30 -10.72
C GLU A 151 25.20 -16.21 -9.55
N LYS A 152 24.90 -17.51 -9.68
CA LYS A 152 25.29 -18.50 -8.68
C LYS A 152 26.82 -18.66 -8.64
N VAL A 153 27.43 -18.40 -7.46
CA VAL A 153 28.88 -18.54 -7.28
C VAL A 153 29.25 -19.68 -6.33
N LEU A 154 28.30 -20.12 -5.47
CA LEU A 154 28.54 -21.22 -4.56
C LEU A 154 27.19 -21.90 -4.22
N GLU A 155 27.20 -23.23 -4.18
CA GLU A 155 26.09 -24.05 -3.77
C GLU A 155 26.65 -25.26 -3.04
N SER A 156 26.25 -25.47 -1.77
CA SER A 156 26.78 -26.54 -0.93
C SER A 156 25.90 -26.79 0.29
N ALA A 157 26.38 -27.61 1.22
CA ALA A 157 25.74 -27.87 2.49
C ALA A 157 26.77 -27.89 3.63
N GLY A 158 26.35 -27.49 4.82
CA GLY A 158 27.24 -27.41 5.97
C GLY A 158 26.50 -27.12 7.27
N ARG A 159 27.29 -26.97 8.36
CA ARG A 159 26.77 -26.50 9.64
C ARG A 159 26.58 -24.98 9.60
N LEU A 160 25.54 -24.48 10.23
CA LEU A 160 25.25 -23.06 10.26
C LEU A 160 26.47 -22.24 10.72
N GLY A 161 27.15 -22.63 11.79
CA GLY A 161 28.32 -21.91 12.28
C GLY A 161 29.51 -21.85 11.30
N ASP A 162 29.66 -22.83 10.42
CA ASP A 162 30.71 -22.82 9.39
C ASP A 162 30.30 -21.94 8.20
N ILE A 163 29.01 -21.94 7.87
CA ILE A 163 28.43 -21.04 6.86
C ILE A 163 28.55 -19.59 7.33
N GLU A 164 28.26 -19.29 8.61
CA GLU A 164 28.43 -17.96 9.22
C GLU A 164 29.88 -17.46 9.09
N LYS A 165 30.87 -18.30 9.41
CA LYS A 165 32.30 -17.96 9.26
C LYS A 165 32.67 -17.64 7.80
N LEU A 166 32.04 -18.34 6.84
CA LEU A 166 32.24 -18.09 5.42
C LEU A 166 31.59 -16.77 4.99
N MET A 167 30.36 -16.50 5.43
CA MET A 167 29.59 -15.31 5.10
C MET A 167 30.20 -14.04 5.69
N PHE A 168 30.59 -14.10 6.97
CA PHE A 168 31.06 -12.95 7.75
C PHE A 168 32.58 -12.88 7.83
N LYS A 169 33.28 -13.51 6.88
CA LYS A 169 34.74 -13.51 6.82
C LYS A 169 35.29 -12.09 6.84
N GLY A 170 36.14 -11.79 7.83
CA GLY A 170 36.75 -10.47 8.01
C GLY A 170 35.97 -9.54 8.94
N ILE A 171 34.76 -9.89 9.35
CA ILE A 171 34.00 -9.15 10.36
C ILE A 171 34.38 -9.72 11.74
N LYS A 172 34.98 -8.88 12.60
CA LYS A 172 35.26 -9.26 13.99
C LYS A 172 33.96 -9.16 14.82
N ASP A 173 33.76 -10.11 15.73
CA ASP A 173 32.63 -10.09 16.67
C ASP A 173 31.26 -9.98 15.99
N TYR A 174 31.08 -10.68 14.85
CA TYR A 174 29.81 -10.69 14.15
C TYR A 174 28.68 -11.29 15.02
N GLN A 175 27.47 -10.76 14.85
CA GLN A 175 26.26 -11.30 15.46
C GLN A 175 25.95 -12.67 14.85
N THR A 176 25.76 -13.68 15.69
CA THR A 176 25.41 -15.05 15.24
C THR A 176 23.92 -15.16 14.91
N VAL A 177 23.63 -15.99 13.93
CA VAL A 177 22.25 -16.29 13.52
C VAL A 177 21.55 -17.10 14.61
N PRO A 178 20.33 -16.73 15.02
CA PRO A 178 19.53 -17.54 15.94
C PRO A 178 19.33 -18.97 15.40
N ARG A 179 19.27 -19.93 16.31
CA ARG A 179 19.05 -21.35 15.96
C ARG A 179 17.55 -21.62 15.72
N ASP A 180 17.22 -22.81 15.25
CA ASP A 180 15.86 -23.30 15.00
C ASP A 180 15.09 -22.58 13.89
N LEU A 181 15.81 -21.93 12.96
CA LEU A 181 15.26 -21.35 11.75
C LEU A 181 15.29 -22.37 10.61
N SER A 182 14.35 -22.29 9.69
CA SER A 182 14.23 -23.23 8.57
C SER A 182 14.62 -22.59 7.23
N THR A 183 14.16 -21.37 7.00
CA THR A 183 14.58 -20.56 5.84
C THR A 183 15.32 -19.34 6.34
N ILE A 184 16.47 -19.05 5.75
CA ILE A 184 17.26 -17.87 6.09
C ILE A 184 17.72 -17.21 4.79
N VAL A 185 17.43 -15.93 4.65
CA VAL A 185 17.87 -15.11 3.51
C VAL A 185 18.69 -13.94 4.01
N PHE A 186 19.86 -13.77 3.40
CA PHE A 186 20.68 -12.57 3.53
C PHE A 186 20.89 -11.94 2.16
N PHE A 187 20.83 -10.63 2.08
CA PHE A 187 21.17 -9.95 0.83
C PHE A 187 21.73 -8.55 1.09
N LYS A 188 22.59 -8.12 0.19
CA LYS A 188 23.07 -6.73 0.11
C LYS A 188 22.49 -6.10 -1.15
N PRO A 189 21.66 -5.07 -1.05
CA PRO A 189 21.18 -4.34 -2.23
C PRO A 189 22.35 -3.80 -3.04
N ASP A 190 22.22 -3.82 -4.38
CA ASP A 190 23.30 -3.39 -5.26
C ASP A 190 23.35 -1.86 -5.36
N PRO A 191 24.46 -1.22 -4.96
CA PRO A 191 24.61 0.23 -5.03
C PRO A 191 24.67 0.79 -6.48
N GLU A 192 24.86 -0.07 -7.49
CA GLU A 192 24.75 0.34 -8.91
C GLU A 192 23.28 0.48 -9.35
N ILE A 193 22.32 -0.02 -8.56
CA ILE A 193 20.90 0.00 -8.88
C ILE A 193 20.16 0.97 -7.95
N PHE A 194 20.42 0.89 -6.65
CA PHE A 194 19.70 1.66 -5.65
C PHE A 194 20.45 2.93 -5.25
N GLU A 195 19.73 4.05 -5.16
CA GLU A 195 20.26 5.32 -4.64
C GLU A 195 20.61 5.19 -3.15
N SER A 196 19.83 4.42 -2.41
CA SER A 196 20.12 4.00 -1.04
C SER A 196 20.03 2.49 -0.90
N THR A 197 21.11 1.87 -0.46
CA THR A 197 21.15 0.42 -0.13
C THR A 197 20.56 0.10 1.24
N LYS A 198 20.20 1.12 2.04
CA LYS A 198 19.52 0.92 3.32
C LYS A 198 18.08 0.46 3.06
N ALA A 199 17.66 -0.56 3.80
CA ALA A 199 16.29 -1.05 3.80
C ALA A 199 15.69 -0.88 5.19
N GLU A 200 14.56 -0.17 5.25
CA GLU A 200 13.81 0.00 6.49
C GLU A 200 12.81 -1.15 6.64
N VAL A 201 12.76 -1.71 7.83
CA VAL A 201 11.80 -2.77 8.15
C VAL A 201 10.38 -2.20 8.17
N PRO A 202 9.43 -2.74 7.40
CA PRO A 202 8.06 -2.23 7.32
C PRO A 202 7.23 -2.65 8.55
N ILE A 203 7.43 -1.98 9.69
CA ILE A 203 6.81 -2.31 10.98
C ILE A 203 5.28 -2.37 10.87
N THR A 204 4.65 -1.42 10.20
CA THR A 204 3.20 -1.37 10.03
C THR A 204 2.67 -2.61 9.29
N ASN A 205 3.34 -3.06 8.24
CA ASN A 205 2.96 -4.28 7.51
C ASN A 205 3.08 -5.52 8.42
N LEU A 206 4.13 -5.61 9.22
CA LEU A 206 4.33 -6.69 10.17
C LEU A 206 3.26 -6.68 11.27
N GLN A 207 2.82 -5.52 11.73
CA GLN A 207 1.70 -5.39 12.66
C GLN A 207 0.38 -5.84 12.02
N TYR A 208 0.10 -5.46 10.78
CA TYR A 208 -1.06 -5.97 10.04
C TYR A 208 -0.98 -7.49 9.85
N PHE A 209 0.18 -8.02 9.52
CA PHE A 209 0.39 -9.46 9.42
C PHE A 209 0.05 -10.17 10.76
N LEU A 210 0.55 -9.68 11.90
CA LEU A 210 0.24 -10.23 13.22
C LEU A 210 -1.25 -10.19 13.53
N MET A 211 -1.93 -9.10 13.16
CA MET A 211 -3.39 -8.96 13.29
C MET A 211 -4.14 -10.02 12.48
N ILE A 212 -3.70 -10.25 11.24
CA ILE A 212 -4.29 -11.28 10.37
C ILE A 212 -4.13 -12.66 11.02
N GLN A 213 -2.95 -13.00 11.52
CA GLN A 213 -2.71 -14.29 12.17
C GLN A 213 -3.61 -14.47 13.40
N GLU A 214 -3.75 -13.44 14.23
CA GLU A 214 -4.59 -13.48 15.42
C GLU A 214 -6.09 -13.52 15.10
N LYS A 215 -6.58 -12.58 14.27
CA LYS A 215 -8.03 -12.36 14.09
C LYS A 215 -8.69 -13.33 13.12
N PHE A 216 -7.97 -13.81 12.11
CA PHE A 216 -8.54 -14.70 11.09
C PHE A 216 -8.10 -16.15 11.23
N TYR A 217 -6.88 -16.41 11.69
CA TYR A 217 -6.36 -17.77 11.80
C TYR A 217 -6.28 -18.28 13.24
N ASN A 218 -6.57 -17.43 14.24
CA ASN A 218 -6.47 -17.74 15.68
C ASN A 218 -5.09 -18.33 16.06
N ARG A 219 -4.02 -17.76 15.50
CA ARG A 219 -2.66 -18.19 15.68
C ARG A 219 -1.84 -17.16 16.46
N LYS A 220 -0.96 -17.65 17.31
CA LYS A 220 0.04 -16.83 17.99
C LYS A 220 1.35 -16.91 17.21
N VAL A 221 1.69 -15.86 16.50
CA VAL A 221 2.93 -15.70 15.75
C VAL A 221 3.83 -14.70 16.45
N SER A 222 5.13 -14.94 16.40
CA SER A 222 6.14 -14.02 16.93
C SER A 222 6.93 -13.41 15.79
N VAL A 223 7.05 -12.09 15.78
CA VAL A 223 7.91 -11.38 14.84
C VAL A 223 8.95 -10.60 15.63
N PHE A 224 10.20 -10.76 15.24
CA PHE A 224 11.35 -10.09 15.86
C PHE A 224 11.99 -9.16 14.83
N VAL A 225 12.20 -7.91 15.21
CA VAL A 225 12.90 -6.92 14.42
C VAL A 225 14.13 -6.48 15.21
N ASP A 226 15.30 -6.65 14.62
CA ASP A 226 16.61 -6.38 15.27
C ASP A 226 16.70 -7.02 16.67
N GLY A 227 16.28 -8.28 16.76
CA GLY A 227 16.28 -9.07 18.00
C GLY A 227 15.19 -8.72 19.00
N LYS A 228 14.36 -7.70 18.75
CA LYS A 228 13.26 -7.29 19.63
C LYS A 228 11.92 -7.79 19.10
N LYS A 229 11.15 -8.45 19.96
CA LYS A 229 9.80 -8.89 19.62
C LYS A 229 8.89 -7.70 19.43
N ILE A 230 8.21 -7.61 18.27
CA ILE A 230 7.14 -6.63 18.09
C ILE A 230 5.85 -7.13 18.75
N ASN A 231 5.20 -6.21 19.46
CA ASN A 231 3.94 -6.51 20.12
C ASN A 231 2.77 -6.24 19.16
N ASN A 232 1.79 -7.13 19.19
CA ASN A 232 0.52 -6.93 18.50
C ASN A 232 -0.39 -6.04 19.34
N THR A 233 -0.09 -4.75 19.41
CA THR A 233 -0.89 -3.74 20.13
C THR A 233 -1.66 -2.82 19.19
N PHE A 234 -1.69 -3.17 17.90
CA PHE A 234 -2.31 -2.35 16.89
C PHE A 234 -3.84 -2.42 16.97
N LYS A 235 -4.44 -1.52 17.74
CA LYS A 235 -5.88 -1.26 17.77
C LYS A 235 -6.10 0.24 17.60
N PRO A 236 -6.13 0.74 16.36
CA PRO A 236 -6.12 2.18 16.12
C PRO A 236 -7.38 2.88 16.62
N PHE A 237 -8.53 2.19 16.69
CA PHE A 237 -9.80 2.80 17.07
C PHE A 237 -10.59 1.97 18.08
N LYS A 238 -11.53 2.61 18.76
CA LYS A 238 -12.23 2.10 19.95
C LYS A 238 -13.07 0.84 19.71
N TYR A 239 -13.84 0.82 18.62
CA TYR A 239 -14.76 -0.27 18.31
C TYR A 239 -14.15 -1.19 17.27
N GLU A 240 -14.42 -2.51 17.40
CA GLU A 240 -13.86 -3.49 16.48
C GLU A 240 -14.90 -4.55 16.10
N LEU A 241 -14.78 -5.10 14.90
CA LEU A 241 -15.48 -6.27 14.43
C LEU A 241 -14.61 -7.11 13.48
N VAL A 242 -14.88 -8.41 13.46
CA VAL A 242 -14.23 -9.37 12.54
C VAL A 242 -15.32 -10.19 11.86
N ARG A 243 -15.20 -10.36 10.54
CA ARG A 243 -16.11 -11.22 9.78
C ARG A 243 -15.38 -11.97 8.67
N ASN A 244 -15.76 -13.22 8.49
CA ASN A 244 -15.51 -13.97 7.27
C ASN A 244 -16.77 -13.88 6.42
N ILE A 245 -16.62 -13.42 5.20
CA ILE A 245 -17.68 -13.19 4.24
C ILE A 245 -17.60 -14.26 3.17
N THR A 246 -18.70 -14.96 2.93
CA THR A 246 -18.85 -15.83 1.75
C THR A 246 -19.58 -15.02 0.69
N PRO A 247 -18.95 -14.66 -0.42
CA PRO A 247 -19.63 -13.95 -1.51
C PRO A 247 -20.81 -14.75 -2.04
N LYS A 248 -21.85 -14.05 -2.49
CA LYS A 248 -23.07 -14.67 -3.04
C LYS A 248 -22.88 -15.24 -4.45
N ASP A 249 -21.75 -15.00 -5.09
CA ASP A 249 -21.42 -15.58 -6.38
C ASP A 249 -20.96 -17.04 -6.19
N ASP A 250 -21.81 -17.99 -6.54
CA ASP A 250 -21.58 -19.43 -6.40
C ASP A 250 -20.33 -19.94 -7.16
N SER A 251 -19.83 -19.15 -8.10
CA SER A 251 -18.57 -19.46 -8.81
C SER A 251 -17.31 -19.08 -8.04
N PHE A 252 -17.47 -18.44 -6.84
CA PHE A 252 -16.38 -17.97 -6.02
C PHE A 252 -16.33 -18.71 -4.68
N ASN A 253 -15.50 -19.74 -4.62
CA ASN A 253 -15.38 -20.62 -3.44
C ASN A 253 -14.39 -20.09 -2.37
N LYS A 254 -14.01 -18.80 -2.42
CA LYS A 254 -13.02 -18.23 -1.51
C LYS A 254 -13.66 -17.29 -0.49
N GLN A 255 -13.32 -17.48 0.77
CA GLN A 255 -13.74 -16.59 1.84
C GLN A 255 -12.96 -15.26 1.79
N VAL A 256 -13.64 -14.19 2.14
CA VAL A 256 -13.05 -12.86 2.35
C VAL A 256 -13.13 -12.52 3.82
N GLY A 257 -11.99 -12.35 4.48
CA GLY A 257 -11.91 -11.87 5.85
C GLY A 257 -11.88 -10.35 5.89
N ILE A 258 -12.68 -9.76 6.77
CA ILE A 258 -12.62 -8.33 7.06
C ILE A 258 -12.55 -8.07 8.57
N TYR A 259 -11.57 -7.30 8.99
CA TYR A 259 -11.46 -6.75 10.33
C TYR A 259 -11.56 -5.24 10.23
N VAL A 260 -12.47 -4.65 10.97
CA VAL A 260 -12.69 -3.21 10.97
C VAL A 260 -12.57 -2.69 12.39
N THR A 261 -11.76 -1.66 12.58
CA THR A 261 -11.83 -0.84 13.78
C THR A 261 -12.32 0.56 13.41
N PHE A 262 -13.16 1.14 14.25
CA PHE A 262 -13.75 2.44 13.96
C PHE A 262 -14.14 3.22 15.22
N GLU A 263 -14.17 4.53 15.07
CA GLU A 263 -14.70 5.48 16.04
C GLU A 263 -15.12 6.76 15.33
N VAL A 264 -15.63 7.73 16.04
CA VAL A 264 -15.90 9.06 15.49
C VAL A 264 -15.23 10.14 16.32
N ASP A 265 -14.69 11.14 15.63
CA ASP A 265 -14.15 12.33 16.26
C ASP A 265 -15.33 13.17 16.83
N PRO A 266 -15.34 13.47 18.14
CA PRO A 266 -16.38 14.30 18.74
C PRO A 266 -16.49 15.72 18.15
N LYS A 267 -15.44 16.20 17.51
CA LYS A 267 -15.40 17.53 16.87
C LYS A 267 -15.83 17.52 15.41
N LEU A 268 -16.28 16.36 14.89
CA LEU A 268 -16.59 16.16 13.46
C LEU A 268 -15.44 16.57 12.53
N GLY A 269 -14.20 16.32 12.95
CA GLY A 269 -13.01 16.62 12.17
C GLY A 269 -12.93 15.83 10.87
N ASN A 270 -11.81 15.94 10.18
CA ASN A 270 -11.56 15.22 8.94
C ASN A 270 -11.65 13.71 9.14
N LYS A 271 -12.16 13.04 8.12
CA LYS A 271 -12.16 11.59 8.03
C LYS A 271 -10.72 11.06 8.08
N VAL A 272 -10.48 10.01 8.87
CA VAL A 272 -9.20 9.30 8.94
C VAL A 272 -9.40 7.88 8.44
N GLU A 273 -8.63 7.51 7.46
CA GLU A 273 -8.64 6.20 6.82
C GLU A 273 -7.29 5.52 6.97
N MET A 274 -7.31 4.28 7.39
CA MET A 274 -6.16 3.39 7.43
C MET A 274 -6.59 2.03 6.88
N GLY A 275 -5.66 1.29 6.29
CA GLY A 275 -6.05 -0.02 5.80
C GLY A 275 -4.89 -0.92 5.40
N SER A 276 -5.23 -2.19 5.31
CA SER A 276 -4.33 -3.24 4.86
C SER A 276 -5.07 -4.23 3.96
N VAL A 277 -4.38 -4.72 2.96
CA VAL A 277 -4.85 -5.81 2.09
C VAL A 277 -3.82 -6.91 2.12
N ASN A 278 -4.19 -8.07 2.67
CA ASN A 278 -3.32 -9.24 2.82
C ASN A 278 -2.01 -8.94 3.59
N GLY A 279 -2.02 -7.98 4.52
CA GLY A 279 -0.83 -7.57 5.28
C GLY A 279 -0.06 -6.38 4.69
N LEU A 280 -0.35 -5.98 3.44
CA LEU A 280 0.25 -4.78 2.85
C LEU A 280 -0.44 -3.53 3.39
N ASP A 281 0.33 -2.48 3.67
CA ASP A 281 -0.20 -1.16 4.04
C ASP A 281 -0.84 -0.51 2.81
N VAL A 282 -2.17 -0.45 2.78
CA VAL A 282 -2.98 0.04 1.65
C VAL A 282 -4.10 0.92 2.21
N ASN A 283 -3.87 2.21 2.27
CA ASN A 283 -4.77 3.16 2.91
C ASN A 283 -5.86 3.72 1.99
N GLN A 284 -5.98 3.22 0.75
CA GLN A 284 -6.96 3.67 -0.23
C GLN A 284 -7.55 2.49 -1.03
N GLY A 285 -8.81 2.61 -1.42
CA GLY A 285 -9.43 1.70 -2.35
C GLY A 285 -10.71 1.04 -1.86
N GLN A 286 -11.12 -0.03 -2.56
CA GLN A 286 -12.44 -0.63 -2.38
C GLN A 286 -12.71 -1.13 -0.95
N HIS A 287 -11.71 -1.67 -0.23
CA HIS A 287 -11.88 -2.16 1.15
C HIS A 287 -12.31 -1.04 2.10
N ILE A 288 -11.70 0.15 1.98
CA ILE A 288 -12.11 1.33 2.76
C ILE A 288 -13.53 1.75 2.37
N THR A 289 -13.83 1.87 1.07
CA THR A 289 -15.16 2.25 0.57
C THR A 289 -16.26 1.28 1.02
N ILE A 290 -15.96 -0.02 1.11
CA ILE A 290 -16.88 -1.02 1.65
C ILE A 290 -17.20 -0.73 3.12
N ALA A 291 -16.19 -0.53 3.97
CA ALA A 291 -16.39 -0.25 5.39
C ALA A 291 -17.17 1.06 5.61
N GLU A 292 -16.86 2.10 4.84
CA GLU A 292 -17.62 3.36 4.85
C GLU A 292 -19.08 3.18 4.44
N SER A 293 -19.32 2.36 3.41
CA SER A 293 -20.68 2.06 2.95
C SER A 293 -21.46 1.30 4.00
N CYS A 294 -20.83 0.33 4.68
CA CYS A 294 -21.42 -0.39 5.80
C CYS A 294 -21.74 0.56 6.97
N PHE A 295 -20.80 1.44 7.31
CA PHE A 295 -21.00 2.44 8.37
C PHE A 295 -22.15 3.41 8.05
N LYS A 296 -22.21 3.94 6.81
CA LYS A 296 -23.33 4.78 6.34
C LYS A 296 -24.67 4.06 6.46
N THR A 297 -24.71 2.81 6.03
CA THR A 297 -25.93 2.01 6.06
C THR A 297 -26.36 1.77 7.51
N ALA A 298 -25.46 1.36 8.39
CA ALA A 298 -25.75 1.15 9.80
C ALA A 298 -26.29 2.42 10.50
N LEU A 299 -25.69 3.58 10.23
CA LEU A 299 -26.20 4.87 10.74
C LEU A 299 -27.58 5.20 10.18
N LYS A 300 -27.78 5.07 8.86
CA LYS A 300 -29.07 5.36 8.22
C LYS A 300 -30.18 4.48 8.75
N ASP A 301 -29.95 3.18 8.88
CA ASP A 301 -30.96 2.22 9.28
C ASP A 301 -31.34 2.39 10.75
N LYS A 302 -30.35 2.59 11.62
CA LYS A 302 -30.59 2.77 13.05
C LYS A 302 -31.21 4.14 13.39
N TYR A 303 -30.68 5.24 12.80
CA TYR A 303 -31.05 6.60 13.21
C TYR A 303 -31.96 7.32 12.21
N LYS A 304 -32.35 6.66 11.10
CA LYS A 304 -33.22 7.23 10.05
C LYS A 304 -32.69 8.55 9.46
N ILE A 305 -31.37 8.69 9.35
CA ILE A 305 -30.71 9.89 8.86
C ILE A 305 -30.91 10.03 7.35
N LYS A 306 -31.27 11.25 6.90
CA LYS A 306 -31.58 11.55 5.49
C LYS A 306 -30.51 12.39 4.79
N HIS A 307 -29.60 13.02 5.53
CA HIS A 307 -28.53 13.85 4.94
C HIS A 307 -27.28 13.04 4.57
N GLU A 308 -26.32 13.67 3.89
CA GLU A 308 -25.14 13.02 3.32
C GLU A 308 -23.86 13.10 4.19
N TYR A 309 -23.89 13.90 5.27
CA TYR A 309 -22.70 14.15 6.13
C TYR A 309 -22.32 12.99 7.07
N LEU A 310 -22.68 11.77 6.72
CA LEU A 310 -22.57 10.58 7.59
C LEU A 310 -21.13 10.17 7.93
N LEU A 311 -20.18 10.54 7.09
CA LEU A 311 -18.76 10.19 7.30
C LEU A 311 -17.96 11.27 8.02
N ASN A 312 -18.56 12.40 8.37
CA ASN A 312 -17.86 13.46 9.07
C ASN A 312 -17.39 12.98 10.44
N GLY A 313 -16.11 13.14 10.70
CA GLY A 313 -15.46 12.66 11.89
C GLY A 313 -15.21 11.15 11.96
N LEU A 314 -15.56 10.36 10.94
CA LEU A 314 -15.28 8.93 10.92
C LEU A 314 -13.77 8.69 10.90
N ARG A 315 -13.32 7.83 11.79
CA ARG A 315 -11.99 7.24 11.84
C ARG A 315 -12.13 5.74 11.66
N VAL A 316 -11.54 5.18 10.62
CA VAL A 316 -11.70 3.77 10.26
C VAL A 316 -10.37 3.15 9.85
N CYS A 317 -10.12 1.94 10.34
CA CYS A 317 -9.05 1.08 9.85
C CYS A 317 -9.65 -0.25 9.38
N VAL A 318 -9.25 -0.69 8.20
CA VAL A 318 -9.78 -1.89 7.56
C VAL A 318 -8.65 -2.83 7.19
N ILE A 319 -8.65 -4.03 7.74
CA ILE A 319 -7.75 -5.11 7.32
C ILE A 319 -8.59 -6.10 6.51
N LEU A 320 -8.24 -6.24 5.24
CA LEU A 320 -8.87 -7.16 4.31
C LEU A 320 -7.95 -8.36 4.04
N LEU A 321 -8.55 -9.55 4.09
CA LEU A 321 -7.92 -10.80 3.68
C LEU A 321 -8.74 -11.38 2.52
N ALA A 322 -8.17 -11.43 1.32
CA ALA A 322 -8.88 -11.89 0.13
C ALA A 322 -7.94 -12.56 -0.87
N GLY A 323 -8.39 -13.68 -1.45
CA GLY A 323 -7.57 -14.47 -2.36
C GLY A 323 -7.33 -13.84 -3.73
N GLU A 324 -8.28 -13.04 -4.22
CA GLU A 324 -8.19 -12.42 -5.55
C GLU A 324 -8.47 -10.92 -5.45
N VAL A 325 -7.41 -10.14 -5.54
CA VAL A 325 -7.44 -8.68 -5.46
C VAL A 325 -6.72 -8.06 -6.65
N MET A 326 -7.18 -6.92 -7.09
CA MET A 326 -6.55 -6.11 -8.14
C MET A 326 -6.14 -4.75 -7.55
N PHE A 327 -4.91 -4.35 -7.82
CA PHE A 327 -4.38 -3.02 -7.48
C PHE A 327 -4.34 -2.12 -8.71
N ASP A 328 -4.33 -0.80 -8.51
CA ASP A 328 -4.24 0.17 -9.60
C ASP A 328 -2.85 0.18 -10.25
N SER A 329 -1.80 -0.20 -9.48
CA SER A 329 -0.40 -0.20 -9.94
C SER A 329 0.42 -1.31 -9.26
N GLN A 330 1.61 -1.57 -9.78
CA GLN A 330 2.56 -2.52 -9.20
C GLN A 330 3.02 -2.10 -7.78
N THR A 331 2.99 -0.82 -7.46
CA THR A 331 3.31 -0.33 -6.11
C THR A 331 2.28 -0.70 -5.05
N LYS A 332 1.12 -1.21 -5.48
CA LYS A 332 0.03 -1.72 -4.61
C LYS A 332 -0.46 -0.70 -3.57
N THR A 333 -0.42 0.58 -3.87
CA THR A 333 -0.81 1.66 -2.96
C THR A 333 -2.32 1.83 -2.83
N ARG A 334 -3.09 1.32 -3.80
CA ARG A 334 -4.55 1.41 -3.83
C ARG A 334 -5.19 0.12 -4.32
N LEU A 335 -6.15 -0.41 -3.56
CA LEU A 335 -6.97 -1.54 -3.98
C LEU A 335 -8.03 -1.09 -4.98
N LYS A 336 -7.93 -1.57 -6.22
CA LYS A 336 -8.90 -1.29 -7.28
C LYS A 336 -10.18 -2.09 -7.08
N SER A 337 -10.05 -3.41 -6.91
CA SER A 337 -11.20 -4.30 -6.73
C SER A 337 -10.85 -5.60 -6.04
N ILE A 338 -11.86 -6.19 -5.41
CA ILE A 338 -11.89 -7.58 -4.95
C ILE A 338 -12.73 -8.33 -5.99
N THR A 339 -12.18 -9.40 -6.57
CA THR A 339 -12.86 -10.15 -7.62
C THR A 339 -14.17 -10.76 -7.11
N LYS A 340 -15.27 -10.57 -7.87
CA LYS A 340 -16.60 -11.14 -7.61
C LYS A 340 -17.24 -10.81 -6.25
N VAL A 341 -16.77 -9.76 -5.57
CA VAL A 341 -17.27 -9.32 -4.27
C VAL A 341 -18.01 -7.99 -4.42
N LYS A 342 -19.22 -7.92 -3.90
CA LYS A 342 -20.07 -6.72 -3.92
C LYS A 342 -20.24 -6.15 -2.52
N VAL A 343 -20.51 -4.86 -2.40
CA VAL A 343 -20.81 -4.20 -1.11
C VAL A 343 -21.98 -4.87 -0.38
N THR A 344 -22.95 -5.41 -1.13
CA THR A 344 -24.13 -6.11 -0.57
C THR A 344 -23.79 -7.42 0.15
N ASP A 345 -22.60 -7.99 -0.09
CA ASP A 345 -22.15 -9.22 0.58
C ASP A 345 -21.77 -8.96 2.04
N PHE A 346 -21.54 -7.69 2.41
CA PHE A 346 -21.13 -7.24 3.75
C PHE A 346 -22.32 -6.88 4.66
N GLY A 347 -23.52 -7.39 4.40
CA GLY A 347 -24.71 -7.10 5.21
C GLY A 347 -24.56 -7.48 6.70
N ASP A 348 -23.79 -8.51 7.03
CA ASP A 348 -23.53 -8.88 8.42
C ASP A 348 -22.56 -7.91 9.12
N VAL A 349 -21.66 -7.28 8.39
CA VAL A 349 -20.82 -6.18 8.91
C VAL A 349 -21.69 -5.00 9.31
N VAL A 350 -22.68 -4.66 8.49
CA VAL A 350 -23.69 -3.61 8.81
C VAL A 350 -24.42 -3.93 10.12
N LYS A 351 -24.97 -5.15 10.24
CA LYS A 351 -25.66 -5.60 11.45
C LYS A 351 -24.79 -5.55 12.72
N ASP A 352 -23.51 -5.88 12.59
CA ASP A 352 -22.60 -5.80 13.73
C ASP A 352 -22.27 -4.36 14.12
N MET A 353 -22.09 -3.47 13.14
CA MET A 353 -21.96 -2.03 13.41
C MET A 353 -23.21 -1.49 14.12
N GLU A 354 -24.42 -1.88 13.69
CA GLU A 354 -25.68 -1.51 14.35
C GLU A 354 -25.74 -2.01 15.80
N LYS A 355 -25.33 -3.27 16.06
CA LYS A 355 -25.26 -3.83 17.43
C LYS A 355 -24.28 -3.04 18.30
N ILE A 356 -23.10 -2.70 17.78
CA ILE A 356 -22.13 -1.89 18.49
C ILE A 356 -22.69 -0.51 18.80
N MET A 357 -23.36 0.13 17.84
CA MET A 357 -24.01 1.42 18.02
C MET A 357 -25.14 1.35 19.04
N LYS A 358 -25.95 0.27 19.03
CA LYS A 358 -27.02 0.05 20.00
C LYS A 358 -26.48 -0.14 21.41
N LYS A 359 -25.40 -0.91 21.58
CA LYS A 359 -24.76 -1.15 22.89
C LYS A 359 -24.12 0.10 23.48
N ASN A 360 -23.78 1.08 22.65
CA ASN A 360 -23.11 2.32 23.05
C ASN A 360 -23.95 3.54 22.61
N SER A 361 -25.28 3.49 22.87
CA SER A 361 -26.23 4.48 22.35
C SER A 361 -25.82 5.92 22.65
N ASP A 362 -25.48 6.25 23.91
CA ASP A 362 -25.17 7.63 24.32
C ASP A 362 -24.04 8.28 23.48
N TYR A 363 -23.02 7.47 23.16
CA TYR A 363 -21.91 7.93 22.33
C TYR A 363 -22.36 8.21 20.89
N TRP A 364 -23.17 7.32 20.31
CA TRP A 364 -23.62 7.45 18.94
C TRP A 364 -24.74 8.46 18.79
N ASP A 365 -25.66 8.56 19.78
CA ASP A 365 -26.73 9.56 19.81
C ASP A 365 -26.14 10.99 19.86
N LEU A 366 -25.08 11.19 20.65
CA LEU A 366 -24.35 12.45 20.66
C LEU A 366 -23.72 12.77 19.29
N HIS A 367 -23.09 11.79 18.65
CA HIS A 367 -22.50 11.98 17.32
C HIS A 367 -23.58 12.32 16.29
N VAL A 368 -24.69 11.58 16.25
CA VAL A 368 -25.82 11.83 15.33
C VAL A 368 -26.44 13.19 15.57
N SER A 369 -26.60 13.62 16.83
CA SER A 369 -27.07 14.98 17.16
C SER A 369 -26.18 16.05 16.53
N LYS A 370 -24.86 15.88 16.59
CA LYS A 370 -23.90 16.80 15.96
C LYS A 370 -23.98 16.78 14.44
N LEU A 371 -24.11 15.60 13.82
CA LEU A 371 -24.31 15.46 12.38
C LEU A 371 -25.60 16.17 11.90
N ASN A 372 -26.69 16.03 12.67
CA ASN A 372 -27.95 16.71 12.34
C ASN A 372 -27.83 18.24 12.43
N LYS A 373 -27.16 18.74 13.49
CA LYS A 373 -26.87 20.18 13.61
C LYS A 373 -26.00 20.70 12.47
N LEU A 374 -24.99 19.93 12.07
CA LEU A 374 -24.17 20.26 10.89
C LEU A 374 -25.03 20.31 9.63
N ALA A 375 -25.91 19.33 9.42
CA ALA A 375 -26.80 19.29 8.26
C ALA A 375 -27.81 20.44 8.27
N GLU A 376 -28.33 20.85 9.42
CA GLU A 376 -29.19 22.04 9.56
C GLU A 376 -28.43 23.32 9.22
N SER A 377 -27.25 23.52 9.82
CA SER A 377 -26.42 24.71 9.50
C SER A 377 -26.00 24.77 8.02
N MET A 378 -25.85 23.64 7.36
CA MET A 378 -25.56 23.56 5.92
C MET A 378 -26.78 23.80 5.04
N LYS A 379 -28.01 23.61 5.53
CA LYS A 379 -29.25 23.99 4.83
C LYS A 379 -29.49 25.50 4.87
N ASP A 380 -29.20 26.13 6.00
CA ASP A 380 -29.35 27.57 6.21
C ASP A 380 -28.30 28.37 5.40
N ILE A 381 -27.17 27.74 5.08
CA ILE A 381 -26.19 28.28 4.15
C ILE A 381 -26.68 27.91 2.73
N GLY A 382 -27.48 28.81 2.11
CA GLY A 382 -27.93 28.65 0.72
C GLY A 382 -26.75 28.37 -0.21
N ALA A 383 -27.02 27.74 -1.36
CA ALA A 383 -25.97 27.42 -2.35
C ALA A 383 -25.11 28.65 -2.74
N ALA A 384 -25.69 29.85 -2.66
CA ALA A 384 -25.01 31.13 -2.88
C ALA A 384 -24.01 31.47 -1.74
N GLU A 385 -24.38 31.27 -0.46
CA GLU A 385 -23.51 31.51 0.67
C GLU A 385 -22.38 30.45 0.78
N LEU A 386 -22.65 29.23 0.37
CA LEU A 386 -21.62 28.20 0.26
C LEU A 386 -20.63 28.54 -0.86
N ALA A 387 -21.14 29.04 -1.98
CA ALA A 387 -20.33 29.57 -3.06
C ALA A 387 -19.53 30.81 -2.62
N GLU A 388 -20.15 31.73 -1.85
CA GLU A 388 -19.51 32.94 -1.31
C GLU A 388 -18.44 32.62 -0.26
N LYS A 389 -18.69 31.69 0.66
CA LYS A 389 -17.65 31.20 1.60
C LYS A 389 -16.54 30.40 0.92
N MET A 390 -16.86 29.67 -0.14
CA MET A 390 -15.84 29.04 -1.02
C MET A 390 -15.09 30.10 -1.82
N MET A 391 -15.74 31.22 -2.16
CA MET A 391 -15.17 32.34 -2.89
C MET A 391 -14.34 33.27 -1.99
N ASP A 392 -14.75 33.55 -0.77
CA ASP A 392 -13.94 34.28 0.24
C ASP A 392 -12.67 33.50 0.60
N GLY A 393 -12.74 32.19 0.65
CA GLY A 393 -11.58 31.33 0.65
C GLY A 393 -10.72 31.42 -0.62
N ALA A 394 -11.27 31.87 -1.76
CA ALA A 394 -10.59 31.96 -3.06
C ALA A 394 -10.04 33.37 -3.38
N SER A 395 -10.53 34.42 -2.73
CA SER A 395 -10.18 35.81 -3.07
C SER A 395 -8.94 36.38 -2.38
N GLY A 396 -8.27 35.62 -1.53
CA GLY A 396 -7.09 36.10 -0.77
C GLY A 396 -5.77 35.47 -1.21
N VAL A 397 -4.76 36.29 -1.42
CA VAL A 397 -3.33 35.95 -1.51
C VAL A 397 -2.83 35.10 -0.31
N GLY A 398 -3.74 34.76 0.63
CA GLY A 398 -3.51 33.97 1.84
C GLY A 398 -3.84 32.48 1.76
N LEU A 399 -4.41 31.97 0.68
CA LEU A 399 -4.98 30.62 0.54
C LEU A 399 -3.96 29.45 0.60
N TYR A 400 -2.68 29.75 0.50
CA TYR A 400 -1.61 28.74 0.53
C TYR A 400 -0.78 28.77 1.82
N ARG A 401 -1.27 29.35 2.91
CA ARG A 401 -0.52 29.43 4.19
C ARG A 401 -0.57 28.16 5.03
N SER A 402 -1.45 27.21 4.73
CA SER A 402 -1.51 25.92 5.43
C SER A 402 -1.06 24.78 4.49
N LYS A 403 -0.11 23.96 4.96
CA LYS A 403 0.29 22.72 4.26
C LYS A 403 -0.87 21.77 4.00
N ASN A 404 -1.99 21.93 4.70
CA ASN A 404 -3.18 21.07 4.59
C ASN A 404 -4.14 21.50 3.47
N ASP A 405 -3.95 22.70 2.86
CA ASP A 405 -4.83 23.23 1.82
C ASP A 405 -4.31 23.01 0.39
N LEU A 406 -3.19 22.33 0.24
CA LEU A 406 -2.58 22.07 -1.07
C LEU A 406 -3.40 21.06 -1.87
N VAL A 407 -3.66 21.35 -3.13
CA VAL A 407 -4.17 20.36 -4.08
C VAL A 407 -3.09 19.28 -4.24
N PRO A 408 -3.39 18.01 -3.93
CA PRO A 408 -2.36 16.96 -3.92
C PRO A 408 -1.67 16.82 -5.29
N GLY A 409 -0.34 16.96 -5.30
CA GLY A 409 0.47 16.87 -6.50
C GLY A 409 0.58 18.17 -7.31
N PHE A 410 -0.05 19.27 -6.86
CA PHE A 410 0.10 20.57 -7.48
C PHE A 410 1.49 21.17 -7.23
N ALA A 411 2.17 21.53 -8.30
CA ALA A 411 3.46 22.22 -8.25
C ALA A 411 3.28 23.66 -8.74
N GLU A 412 3.33 24.62 -7.81
CA GLU A 412 3.08 26.04 -8.09
C GLU A 412 4.24 26.73 -8.83
N ALA A 413 3.91 27.77 -9.61
CA ALA A 413 4.90 28.72 -10.12
C ALA A 413 5.21 29.77 -9.05
N THR A 414 6.49 30.05 -8.82
CA THR A 414 6.94 30.96 -7.74
C THR A 414 7.09 32.43 -8.15
N GLY A 415 6.90 32.75 -9.44
CA GLY A 415 7.04 34.09 -9.99
C GLY A 415 6.00 35.09 -9.47
N LYS A 416 6.39 36.33 -9.30
CA LYS A 416 5.51 37.42 -8.84
C LYS A 416 4.57 37.92 -9.93
N ASP A 417 5.03 37.96 -11.17
CA ASP A 417 4.20 38.33 -12.34
C ASP A 417 3.33 37.13 -12.72
N ARG A 418 2.11 37.14 -12.23
CA ARG A 418 1.16 36.04 -12.43
C ARG A 418 0.65 35.90 -13.86
N MET A 419 0.60 37.00 -14.60
CA MET A 419 0.19 36.98 -16.00
C MET A 419 1.27 36.42 -16.92
N ALA A 420 2.54 36.44 -16.50
CA ALA A 420 3.63 35.75 -17.17
C ALA A 420 3.73 34.26 -16.80
N CYS A 421 2.92 33.78 -15.85
CA CYS A 421 2.91 32.38 -15.45
C CYS A 421 1.94 31.55 -16.29
N GLU A 422 2.32 30.29 -16.54
CA GLU A 422 1.55 29.29 -17.27
C GLU A 422 1.15 28.14 -16.34
N LEU A 423 -0.10 27.68 -16.44
CA LEU A 423 -0.61 26.51 -15.73
C LEU A 423 -0.75 25.33 -16.69
N PHE A 424 0.02 24.29 -16.46
CA PHE A 424 -0.11 23.03 -17.17
C PHE A 424 -1.05 22.10 -16.39
N ILE A 425 -2.11 21.65 -17.03
CA ILE A 425 -3.06 20.68 -16.50
C ILE A 425 -2.75 19.34 -17.15
N THR A 426 -2.44 18.31 -16.32
CA THR A 426 -2.01 16.99 -16.80
C THR A 426 -3.00 15.89 -16.40
N GLU A 427 -3.06 14.82 -17.19
CA GLU A 427 -3.80 13.62 -16.84
C GLU A 427 -2.99 12.75 -15.88
N GLY A 428 -3.34 12.81 -14.58
CA GLY A 428 -2.76 11.97 -13.53
C GLY A 428 -1.40 12.41 -13.01
N LEU A 429 -0.93 11.68 -11.99
CA LEU A 429 0.32 11.96 -11.29
C LEU A 429 1.56 11.55 -12.09
N SER A 430 1.45 10.54 -12.94
CA SER A 430 2.58 10.05 -13.74
C SER A 430 3.06 11.10 -14.74
N ALA A 431 2.15 11.64 -15.54
CA ALA A 431 2.46 12.70 -16.49
C ALA A 431 2.93 13.99 -15.79
N SER A 432 2.34 14.31 -14.61
CA SER A 432 2.73 15.50 -13.86
C SER A 432 4.15 15.39 -13.30
N GLY A 433 4.58 14.22 -12.82
CA GLY A 433 5.91 14.01 -12.26
C GLY A 433 7.01 14.30 -13.26
N SER A 434 6.87 13.77 -14.47
CA SER A 434 7.80 14.02 -15.58
C SER A 434 7.84 15.51 -15.95
N LEU A 435 6.67 16.15 -16.01
CA LEU A 435 6.58 17.58 -16.37
C LEU A 435 7.15 18.48 -15.27
N VAL A 436 6.90 18.15 -13.98
CA VAL A 436 7.46 18.90 -12.84
C VAL A 436 8.98 18.84 -12.84
N THR A 437 9.55 17.67 -13.12
CA THR A 437 11.00 17.49 -13.19
C THR A 437 11.61 18.19 -14.41
N ALA A 438 10.90 18.19 -15.54
CA ALA A 438 11.39 18.77 -16.80
C ALA A 438 11.09 20.27 -16.95
N ARG A 439 10.47 20.94 -15.96
CA ARG A 439 10.13 22.38 -16.05
C ARG A 439 11.39 23.23 -16.29
N PRO A 440 11.48 23.97 -17.41
CA PRO A 440 12.63 24.84 -17.70
C PRO A 440 12.69 26.07 -16.78
N ASP A 441 11.55 26.51 -16.24
CA ASP A 441 11.45 27.68 -15.38
C ASP A 441 10.38 27.46 -14.29
N THR A 442 10.82 27.15 -13.07
CA THR A 442 9.93 26.94 -11.92
C THR A 442 9.25 28.22 -11.42
N THR A 443 9.75 29.41 -11.86
CA THR A 443 9.13 30.68 -11.52
C THR A 443 7.90 30.97 -12.39
N LYS A 444 7.85 30.41 -13.60
CA LYS A 444 6.78 30.69 -14.58
C LYS A 444 5.82 29.52 -14.80
N ILE A 445 6.26 28.28 -14.59
CA ILE A 445 5.47 27.10 -14.94
C ILE A 445 4.93 26.42 -13.68
N ALA A 446 3.59 26.33 -13.60
CA ALA A 446 2.87 25.53 -12.62
C ALA A 446 2.32 24.25 -13.25
N VAL A 447 2.19 23.16 -12.48
CA VAL A 447 1.65 21.88 -12.95
C VAL A 447 0.57 21.38 -12.01
N LEU A 448 -0.64 21.16 -12.55
CA LEU A 448 -1.80 20.63 -11.83
C LEU A 448 -2.17 19.24 -12.38
N PRO A 449 -1.95 18.16 -11.62
CA PRO A 449 -2.43 16.84 -12.00
C PRO A 449 -3.94 16.72 -11.72
N LEU A 450 -4.71 16.28 -12.71
CA LEU A 450 -6.10 15.91 -12.51
C LEU A 450 -6.21 14.42 -12.19
N ARG A 451 -6.95 14.10 -11.15
CA ARG A 451 -7.17 12.70 -10.73
C ARG A 451 -8.52 12.20 -11.24
N GLY A 452 -8.49 11.15 -12.05
CA GLY A 452 -9.67 10.48 -12.57
C GLY A 452 -10.38 11.26 -13.69
N LYS A 453 -11.51 10.72 -14.16
CA LYS A 453 -12.31 11.36 -15.22
C LYS A 453 -12.94 12.65 -14.72
N ILE A 454 -12.74 13.72 -15.47
CA ILE A 454 -13.38 15.01 -15.19
C ILE A 454 -14.89 14.86 -15.36
N LEU A 455 -15.65 15.43 -14.43
CA LEU A 455 -17.11 15.47 -14.53
C LEU A 455 -17.53 16.27 -15.77
N ASN A 456 -18.38 15.69 -16.61
CA ASN A 456 -19.01 16.45 -17.69
C ASN A 456 -20.02 17.45 -17.10
N VAL A 457 -19.59 18.70 -16.97
CA VAL A 457 -20.38 19.76 -16.35
C VAL A 457 -21.58 20.19 -17.21
N THR A 458 -21.58 19.91 -18.52
CA THR A 458 -22.70 20.23 -19.41
C THR A 458 -23.97 19.47 -19.00
N ASN A 459 -23.82 18.26 -18.48
CA ASN A 459 -24.94 17.39 -18.08
C ASN A 459 -25.05 17.26 -16.54
N ALA A 460 -24.28 18.00 -15.78
CA ALA A 460 -24.29 17.95 -14.32
C ALA A 460 -25.04 19.17 -13.75
N SER A 461 -25.73 18.96 -12.61
CA SER A 461 -26.26 20.11 -11.86
C SER A 461 -25.10 20.94 -11.28
N ALA A 462 -25.33 22.25 -11.09
CA ALA A 462 -24.37 23.16 -10.46
C ALA A 462 -23.86 22.61 -9.12
N LYS A 463 -24.74 22.05 -8.30
CA LYS A 463 -24.41 21.39 -7.03
C LYS A 463 -23.39 20.25 -7.25
N ARG A 464 -23.62 19.35 -8.21
CA ARG A 464 -22.73 18.24 -8.52
C ARG A 464 -21.37 18.69 -9.08
N ALA A 465 -21.35 19.79 -9.83
CA ALA A 465 -20.10 20.39 -10.30
C ALA A 465 -19.29 20.96 -9.13
N MET A 466 -19.93 21.63 -8.18
CA MET A 466 -19.30 22.17 -6.97
C MET A 466 -18.77 21.08 -6.02
N GLU A 467 -19.43 19.93 -5.94
CA GLU A 467 -19.00 18.77 -5.16
C GLU A 467 -17.83 18.00 -5.79
N SER A 468 -17.53 18.25 -7.05
CA SER A 468 -16.42 17.59 -7.75
C SER A 468 -15.08 18.15 -7.27
N GLN A 469 -14.32 17.34 -6.56
CA GLN A 469 -12.97 17.70 -6.08
C GLN A 469 -12.04 18.15 -7.21
N THR A 470 -12.18 17.55 -8.39
CA THR A 470 -11.39 17.89 -9.58
C THR A 470 -11.74 19.28 -10.11
N ILE A 471 -13.03 19.58 -10.25
CA ILE A 471 -13.52 20.89 -10.68
C ILE A 471 -13.12 21.96 -9.67
N TYR A 472 -13.35 21.70 -8.38
CA TYR A 472 -12.94 22.60 -7.29
C TYR A 472 -11.43 22.89 -7.33
N SER A 473 -10.59 21.87 -7.55
CA SER A 473 -9.13 22.04 -7.65
C SER A 473 -8.72 22.94 -8.82
N ILE A 474 -9.36 22.80 -9.96
CA ILE A 474 -9.10 23.65 -11.15
C ILE A 474 -9.41 25.12 -10.81
N PHE A 475 -10.61 25.40 -10.32
CA PHE A 475 -11.02 26.78 -10.01
C PHE A 475 -10.18 27.39 -8.89
N LYS A 476 -9.87 26.63 -7.85
CA LYS A 476 -8.99 27.04 -6.75
C LYS A 476 -7.60 27.45 -7.25
N VAL A 477 -7.01 26.64 -8.13
CA VAL A 477 -5.65 26.89 -8.66
C VAL A 477 -5.66 28.09 -9.60
N ILE A 478 -6.66 28.23 -10.47
CA ILE A 478 -6.78 29.37 -11.40
C ILE A 478 -7.04 30.69 -10.65
N GLY A 479 -7.73 30.64 -9.51
CA GLY A 479 -8.02 31.84 -8.69
C GLY A 479 -9.28 32.58 -9.07
N LEU A 480 -10.13 32.03 -9.96
CA LEU A 480 -11.34 32.68 -10.44
C LEU A 480 -12.60 32.42 -9.60
N GLY A 481 -12.54 31.43 -8.69
CA GLY A 481 -13.73 30.94 -7.98
C GLY A 481 -14.64 30.08 -8.86
N LEU A 482 -15.79 29.63 -8.32
CA LEU A 482 -16.71 28.72 -9.03
C LEU A 482 -17.81 29.45 -9.82
N ASP A 483 -18.00 30.77 -9.61
CA ASP A 483 -19.05 31.54 -10.26
C ASP A 483 -18.48 32.77 -10.98
N VAL A 484 -18.07 32.55 -12.23
CA VAL A 484 -17.57 33.60 -13.12
C VAL A 484 -18.66 34.66 -13.39
N ASN A 485 -19.93 34.26 -13.39
CA ASN A 485 -21.04 35.21 -13.60
C ASN A 485 -21.12 36.22 -12.46
N ASN A 486 -20.86 35.82 -11.21
CA ASN A 486 -20.81 36.74 -10.08
C ASN A 486 -19.59 37.68 -10.14
N VAL A 487 -18.49 37.22 -10.69
CA VAL A 487 -17.28 38.01 -10.89
C VAL A 487 -17.47 39.09 -11.95
N THR A 488 -18.31 38.82 -12.93
CA THR A 488 -18.55 39.70 -14.11
C THR A 488 -19.93 40.36 -14.13
N LYS A 489 -20.75 40.17 -13.07
CA LYS A 489 -22.17 40.66 -13.05
C LYS A 489 -22.33 42.15 -13.22
N ASP A 490 -21.34 42.93 -12.79
CA ASP A 490 -21.35 44.38 -12.84
C ASP A 490 -20.62 44.94 -14.10
N CYS A 491 -20.19 44.06 -15.01
CA CYS A 491 -19.55 44.46 -16.26
C CYS A 491 -20.59 44.81 -17.33
N ASN A 492 -20.38 45.93 -18.01
CA ASN A 492 -21.24 46.37 -19.10
C ASN A 492 -20.76 45.90 -20.47
N THR A 493 -19.48 45.51 -20.57
CA THR A 493 -18.85 45.04 -21.82
C THR A 493 -18.06 43.75 -21.60
N ILE A 494 -17.79 43.04 -22.69
CA ILE A 494 -16.97 41.83 -22.68
C ILE A 494 -15.51 42.18 -22.30
N GLU A 495 -15.03 43.33 -22.75
CA GLU A 495 -13.67 43.81 -22.47
C GLU A 495 -13.47 44.06 -20.98
N GLU A 496 -14.45 44.69 -20.30
CA GLU A 496 -14.44 44.88 -18.84
C GLU A 496 -14.42 43.53 -18.11
N ALA A 497 -15.22 42.57 -18.54
CA ALA A 497 -15.27 41.23 -17.97
C ALA A 497 -13.92 40.50 -18.13
N ILE A 498 -13.30 40.59 -19.31
CA ILE A 498 -11.98 40.02 -19.59
C ILE A 498 -10.92 40.64 -18.67
N GLU A 499 -10.96 41.95 -18.47
CA GLU A 499 -9.96 42.63 -17.64
C GLU A 499 -10.08 42.23 -16.17
N ILE A 500 -11.30 42.11 -15.64
CA ILE A 500 -11.54 41.62 -14.28
C ILE A 500 -11.08 40.16 -14.13
N ILE A 501 -11.36 39.31 -15.12
CA ILE A 501 -10.90 37.92 -15.13
C ILE A 501 -9.37 37.86 -15.10
N LYS A 502 -8.69 38.68 -15.92
CA LYS A 502 -7.22 38.76 -15.91
C LYS A 502 -6.66 39.20 -14.57
N GLN A 503 -7.26 40.23 -13.93
CA GLN A 503 -6.80 40.71 -12.62
C GLN A 503 -6.95 39.67 -11.52
N LYS A 504 -7.96 38.81 -11.58
CA LYS A 504 -8.21 37.73 -10.60
C LYS A 504 -7.50 36.44 -10.93
N SER A 505 -7.15 36.21 -12.20
CA SER A 505 -6.46 34.97 -12.62
C SER A 505 -5.04 34.93 -12.08
N ARG A 506 -4.64 33.73 -11.64
CA ARG A 506 -3.27 33.47 -11.17
C ARG A 506 -2.33 33.04 -12.30
N TYR A 507 -2.84 32.87 -13.50
CA TYR A 507 -2.07 32.44 -14.66
C TYR A 507 -2.58 33.15 -15.93
N GLY A 508 -1.63 33.63 -16.73
CA GLY A 508 -1.95 34.27 -18.01
C GLY A 508 -2.22 33.26 -19.12
N LYS A 509 -1.83 32.00 -18.92
CA LYS A 509 -2.02 30.93 -19.90
C LYS A 509 -2.31 29.61 -19.21
N ILE A 510 -3.25 28.84 -19.77
CA ILE A 510 -3.56 27.47 -19.35
C ILE A 510 -3.22 26.54 -20.51
N VAL A 511 -2.44 25.50 -20.24
CA VAL A 511 -2.03 24.48 -21.20
C VAL A 511 -2.58 23.15 -20.76
N ILE A 512 -3.34 22.48 -21.61
CA ILE A 512 -3.81 21.11 -21.36
C ILE A 512 -2.77 20.17 -21.96
N ALA A 513 -2.07 19.45 -21.10
CA ALA A 513 -1.05 18.48 -21.47
C ALA A 513 -1.60 17.07 -21.22
N VAL A 514 -1.95 16.37 -22.27
CA VAL A 514 -2.42 14.98 -22.24
C VAL A 514 -1.32 14.06 -22.73
N ASP A 515 -1.30 12.82 -22.22
CA ASP A 515 -0.41 11.78 -22.71
C ASP A 515 -0.78 11.45 -24.16
N ALA A 516 0.20 11.36 -25.03
CA ALA A 516 0.00 10.92 -26.40
C ALA A 516 -0.13 9.39 -26.43
N ASP A 517 -1.18 8.86 -25.83
CA ASP A 517 -1.57 7.48 -26.07
C ASP A 517 -1.98 7.37 -27.53
N GLY A 518 -1.17 6.60 -28.26
CA GLY A 518 -1.27 6.48 -29.69
C GLY A 518 -2.70 6.22 -30.13
N LEU A 519 -3.18 7.06 -30.97
CA LEU A 519 -4.28 6.81 -31.88
C LEU A 519 -4.08 5.45 -32.54
N ASN A 520 -4.71 4.42 -31.98
CA ASN A 520 -5.04 3.19 -32.63
C ASN A 520 -6.46 2.82 -32.24
N SER A 521 -7.38 3.36 -32.98
CA SER A 521 -8.67 2.78 -33.30
C SER A 521 -9.17 3.40 -34.59
#